data_c4455b3c7b3477dd3c684ee240dd811a
#
_entry.id   c4455b3c7b3477dd3c684ee240dd811a
#
_cell.length_a   1.000
_cell.length_b   1.000
_cell.length_c   1.000
_cell.angle_alpha   90.00
_cell.angle_beta   90.00
_cell.angle_gamma   90.00
#
_symmetry.space_group_name_H-M   'P 1'
#
loop_
_entity.id
_entity.type
_entity.pdbx_description
1 polymer ?
#
loop_
_entity_poly.entity_id
_entity_poly.type
_entity_poly.pdbx_seq_one_letter_code
_entity_poly.pdbx_strand_id
1 'polypeptide(L)'
;MPVFEGVEYGVPQIPTTLPTMDEIYGLPGINDVTIPKAWLDGMDKEWNVLTVHAEMEGISKLTVFENFLNMAKALGTEFHTLGEYAREASLPRGEIVMGTLTGRAGTLAIQRQTDAR
;
A
#
# COMPACT_ATOMS: atom_id res chain seq x y z
N MET A 1 12.64 2.16 9.37
CA MET A 1 12.75 1.61 10.73
C MET A 1 11.73 2.31 11.61
N PRO A 2 10.85 1.59 12.31
CA PRO A 2 9.80 2.20 13.12
C PRO A 2 10.37 2.80 14.40
N VAL A 3 9.84 3.98 14.74
CA VAL A 3 10.11 4.66 16.01
C VAL A 3 8.78 4.85 16.74
N PHE A 4 8.69 4.39 17.96
CA PHE A 4 7.52 4.57 18.81
C PHE A 4 7.96 5.12 20.18
N GLU A 5 7.37 6.23 20.61
CA GLU A 5 7.74 6.93 21.86
C GLU A 5 9.26 7.18 21.98
N GLY A 6 9.92 7.53 20.87
CA GLY A 6 11.34 7.81 20.81
C GLY A 6 12.27 6.58 20.77
N VAL A 7 11.72 5.38 20.81
CA VAL A 7 12.48 4.11 20.73
C VAL A 7 12.44 3.57 19.29
N GLU A 8 13.60 3.29 18.70
CA GLU A 8 13.70 2.62 17.41
C GLU A 8 13.67 1.10 17.59
N TYR A 9 12.82 0.44 16.81
CA TYR A 9 12.68 -1.02 16.79
C TYR A 9 13.42 -1.62 15.61
N GLY A 10 14.12 -2.73 15.84
CA GLY A 10 15.02 -3.37 14.88
C GLY A 10 14.35 -4.15 13.74
N VAL A 11 13.02 -4.22 13.70
CA VAL A 11 12.29 -4.90 12.63
C VAL A 11 11.72 -3.87 11.66
N PRO A 12 12.09 -3.89 10.36
CA PRO A 12 11.52 -3.01 9.37
C PRO A 12 10.00 -3.13 9.30
N GLN A 13 9.32 -2.00 9.20
CA GLN A 13 7.90 -1.95 8.90
C GLN A 13 7.72 -1.35 7.51
N ILE A 14 7.02 -2.07 6.64
CA ILE A 14 6.75 -1.66 5.26
C ILE A 14 5.23 -1.55 5.12
N PRO A 15 4.65 -0.36 5.34
CA PRO A 15 3.21 -0.17 5.31
C PRO A 15 2.67 -0.27 3.89
N THR A 16 1.39 -0.63 3.76
CA THR A 16 0.67 -0.48 2.50
C THR A 16 0.61 1.00 2.10
N THR A 17 0.80 1.28 0.81
CA THR A 17 0.80 2.65 0.25
C THR A 17 -0.42 2.91 -0.62
N LEU A 18 -1.05 1.85 -1.11
CA LEU A 18 -2.29 1.92 -1.90
C LEU A 18 -3.47 1.48 -1.04
N PRO A 19 -4.65 2.06 -1.23
CA PRO A 19 -5.84 1.61 -0.53
C PRO A 19 -6.19 0.18 -0.95
N THR A 20 -6.68 -0.62 0.00
CA THR A 20 -7.21 -1.95 -0.31
C THR A 20 -8.52 -1.83 -1.08
N MET A 21 -8.93 -2.90 -1.76
CA MET A 21 -10.17 -2.89 -2.55
C MET A 21 -11.39 -2.58 -1.69
N ASP A 22 -11.49 -3.15 -0.50
CA ASP A 22 -12.60 -2.93 0.43
C ASP A 22 -12.65 -1.49 0.98
N GLU A 23 -11.53 -0.80 1.06
CA GLU A 23 -11.48 0.61 1.47
C GLU A 23 -12.06 1.56 0.43
N ILE A 24 -11.94 1.24 -0.85
CA ILE A 24 -12.38 2.11 -1.95
C ILE A 24 -13.63 1.63 -2.67
N TYR A 25 -13.97 0.34 -2.58
CA TYR A 25 -15.14 -0.21 -3.25
C TYR A 25 -16.42 0.44 -2.75
N GLY A 26 -17.21 0.97 -3.68
CA GLY A 26 -18.45 1.70 -3.36
C GLY A 26 -18.28 3.20 -3.13
N LEU A 27 -17.06 3.74 -3.17
CA LEU A 27 -16.87 5.19 -3.24
C LEU A 27 -17.36 5.73 -4.60
N PRO A 28 -17.78 7.01 -4.69
CA PRO A 28 -18.23 7.59 -5.95
C PRO A 28 -17.23 7.40 -7.08
N GLY A 29 -17.69 6.84 -8.20
CA GLY A 29 -16.86 6.57 -9.38
C GLY A 29 -15.96 5.32 -9.27
N ILE A 30 -16.00 4.60 -8.19
CA ILE A 30 -15.20 3.37 -7.97
C ILE A 30 -16.08 2.12 -8.18
N ASN A 31 -15.67 1.29 -9.12
CA ASN A 31 -16.29 0.01 -9.45
C ASN A 31 -15.27 -0.94 -10.08
N ASP A 32 -15.68 -2.14 -10.46
CA ASP A 32 -14.80 -3.17 -11.04
C ASP A 32 -14.01 -2.70 -12.27
N VAL A 33 -14.54 -1.76 -13.04
CA VAL A 33 -13.87 -1.22 -14.24
C VAL A 33 -12.85 -0.15 -13.87
N THR A 34 -13.14 0.66 -12.86
CA THR A 34 -12.32 1.83 -12.50
C THR A 34 -11.26 1.57 -11.43
N ILE A 35 -11.40 0.52 -10.63
CA ILE A 35 -10.44 0.16 -9.57
C ILE A 35 -9.01 0.00 -10.10
N PRO A 36 -8.74 -0.76 -11.19
CA PRO A 36 -7.37 -0.90 -11.70
C PRO A 36 -6.71 0.45 -11.99
N LYS A 37 -7.44 1.35 -12.63
CA LYS A 37 -6.94 2.70 -12.92
C LYS A 37 -6.76 3.52 -11.65
N ALA A 38 -7.67 3.44 -10.69
CA ALA A 38 -7.57 4.16 -9.43
C ALA A 38 -6.30 3.77 -8.66
N TRP A 39 -5.95 2.48 -8.63
CA TRP A 39 -4.70 2.04 -8.04
C TRP A 39 -3.48 2.57 -8.80
N LEU A 40 -3.49 2.49 -10.14
CA LEU A 40 -2.37 3.00 -10.96
C LEU A 40 -2.18 4.50 -10.78
N ASP A 41 -3.26 5.27 -10.75
CA ASP A 41 -3.21 6.73 -10.54
C ASP A 41 -2.69 7.10 -9.13
N GLY A 42 -2.89 6.21 -8.15
CA GLY A 42 -2.41 6.38 -6.78
C GLY A 42 -0.95 5.92 -6.57
N MET A 43 -0.32 5.30 -7.57
CA MET A 43 1.04 4.81 -7.45
C MET A 43 2.06 5.94 -7.45
N ASP A 44 3.01 5.85 -6.53
CA ASP A 44 4.21 6.68 -6.53
C ASP A 44 5.23 6.13 -7.54
N LYS A 45 6.24 6.95 -7.89
CA LYS A 45 7.26 6.59 -8.88
C LYS A 45 8.26 5.55 -8.39
N GLU A 46 8.42 5.41 -7.09
CA GLU A 46 9.43 4.54 -6.49
C GLU A 46 8.83 3.22 -6.02
N TRP A 47 8.21 3.23 -4.85
CA TRP A 47 7.71 2.02 -4.20
C TRP A 47 6.23 2.12 -3.87
N ASN A 48 5.53 1.03 -4.19
CA ASN A 48 4.12 0.90 -3.87
C ASN A 48 3.87 -0.46 -3.24
N VAL A 49 3.02 -0.49 -2.23
CA VAL A 49 2.60 -1.70 -1.55
C VAL A 49 1.07 -1.76 -1.58
N LEU A 50 0.54 -2.80 -2.20
CA LEU A 50 -0.89 -3.10 -2.23
C LEU A 50 -1.14 -4.35 -1.38
N THR A 51 -2.01 -4.23 -0.40
CA THR A 51 -2.51 -5.37 0.36
C THR A 51 -3.69 -5.99 -0.38
N VAL A 52 -3.64 -7.29 -0.56
CA VAL A 52 -4.67 -8.08 -1.24
C VAL A 52 -5.22 -9.16 -0.31
N HIS A 53 -6.47 -9.55 -0.54
CA HIS A 53 -7.17 -10.59 0.23
C HIS A 53 -7.51 -11.75 -0.68
N ALA A 54 -7.22 -12.98 -0.25
CA ALA A 54 -7.39 -14.18 -1.07
C ALA A 54 -8.84 -14.36 -1.57
N GLU A 55 -9.82 -14.03 -0.73
CA GLU A 55 -11.24 -14.12 -1.05
C GLU A 55 -11.75 -13.04 -2.01
N MET A 56 -11.09 -11.89 -2.04
CA MET A 56 -11.44 -10.78 -2.95
C MET A 56 -10.67 -10.90 -4.26
N GLU A 57 -9.43 -10.51 -4.26
CA GLU A 57 -8.56 -10.46 -5.44
C GLU A 57 -8.22 -11.85 -5.97
N GLY A 58 -8.26 -12.88 -5.12
CA GLY A 58 -7.98 -14.26 -5.51
C GLY A 58 -9.21 -15.05 -6.00
N ILE A 59 -10.43 -14.61 -5.68
CA ILE A 59 -11.66 -15.34 -6.02
C ILE A 59 -12.69 -14.40 -6.65
N SER A 60 -13.40 -13.61 -5.83
CA SER A 60 -14.58 -12.86 -6.30
C SER A 60 -14.24 -11.70 -7.23
N LYS A 61 -13.05 -11.14 -7.12
CA LYS A 61 -12.56 -10.00 -7.90
C LYS A 61 -11.27 -10.31 -8.67
N LEU A 62 -11.03 -11.57 -8.97
CA LEU A 62 -9.84 -12.03 -9.69
C LEU A 62 -9.63 -11.27 -11.01
N THR A 63 -10.67 -11.10 -11.82
CA THR A 63 -10.58 -10.39 -13.10
C THR A 63 -10.16 -8.92 -12.92
N VAL A 64 -10.66 -8.26 -11.88
CA VAL A 64 -10.28 -6.88 -11.55
C VAL A 64 -8.78 -6.80 -11.21
N PHE A 65 -8.31 -7.74 -10.40
CA PHE A 65 -6.90 -7.82 -10.02
C PHE A 65 -5.99 -8.17 -11.20
N GLU A 66 -6.38 -9.13 -12.03
CA GLU A 66 -5.64 -9.47 -13.26
C GLU A 66 -5.52 -8.27 -14.20
N ASN A 67 -6.61 -7.51 -14.38
CA ASN A 67 -6.59 -6.29 -15.18
C ASN A 67 -5.59 -5.27 -14.62
N PHE A 68 -5.59 -5.06 -13.32
CA PHE A 68 -4.61 -4.19 -12.66
C PHE A 68 -3.17 -4.65 -12.92
N LEU A 69 -2.87 -5.94 -12.71
CA LEU A 69 -1.53 -6.50 -12.94
C LEU A 69 -1.09 -6.33 -14.40
N ASN A 70 -1.98 -6.58 -15.35
CA ASN A 70 -1.68 -6.43 -16.77
C ASN A 70 -1.40 -4.97 -17.15
N MET A 71 -2.19 -4.04 -16.63
CA MET A 71 -1.98 -2.60 -16.85
C MET A 71 -0.68 -2.12 -16.20
N ALA A 72 -0.38 -2.54 -14.99
CA ALA A 72 0.86 -2.20 -14.30
C ALA A 72 2.10 -2.72 -15.06
N LYS A 73 2.04 -3.97 -15.52
CA LYS A 73 3.12 -4.57 -16.35
C LYS A 73 3.30 -3.82 -17.67
N ALA A 74 2.23 -3.41 -18.32
CA ALA A 74 2.29 -2.63 -19.55
C ALA A 74 2.96 -1.26 -19.37
N LEU A 75 2.91 -0.71 -18.16
CA LEU A 75 3.61 0.53 -17.78
C LEU A 75 5.07 0.31 -17.35
N GLY A 76 5.55 -0.93 -17.37
CA GLY A 76 6.92 -1.26 -16.97
C GLY A 76 7.11 -1.44 -15.47
N THR A 77 6.03 -1.60 -14.71
CA THR A 77 6.12 -1.84 -13.26
C THR A 77 6.78 -3.18 -12.98
N GLU A 78 7.77 -3.18 -12.11
CA GLU A 78 8.42 -4.38 -11.59
C GLU A 78 7.74 -4.83 -10.29
N PHE A 79 7.74 -6.13 -10.04
CA PHE A 79 7.16 -6.72 -8.84
C PHE A 79 8.26 -7.36 -8.00
N HIS A 80 8.30 -7.00 -6.72
CA HIS A 80 9.31 -7.46 -5.79
C HIS A 80 8.67 -7.98 -4.50
N THR A 81 9.38 -8.85 -3.80
CA THR A 81 8.99 -9.24 -2.46
C THR A 81 9.33 -8.16 -1.44
N LEU A 82 8.60 -8.10 -0.33
CA LEU A 82 8.93 -7.18 0.77
C LEU A 82 10.35 -7.43 1.31
N GLY A 83 10.80 -8.69 1.29
CA GLY A 83 12.15 -9.05 1.72
C GLY A 83 13.23 -8.48 0.82
N GLU A 84 13.02 -8.44 -0.50
CA GLU A 84 13.93 -7.78 -1.45
C GLU A 84 14.01 -6.28 -1.14
N TYR A 85 12.86 -5.63 -1.02
CA TYR A 85 12.82 -4.21 -0.66
C TYR A 85 13.54 -3.91 0.65
N ALA A 86 13.29 -4.68 1.69
CA ALA A 86 13.90 -4.47 3.01
C ALA A 86 15.44 -4.63 3.00
N ARG A 87 15.98 -5.42 2.06
CA ARG A 87 17.43 -5.60 1.93
C ARG A 87 18.12 -4.54 1.08
N GLU A 88 17.45 -4.04 0.05
CA GLU A 88 18.03 -3.15 -0.95
C GLU A 88 17.86 -1.67 -0.59
N ALA A 89 16.77 -1.32 0.08
CA ALA A 89 16.46 0.05 0.40
C ALA A 89 17.21 0.56 1.64
N SER A 90 17.68 1.80 1.57
CA SER A 90 18.04 2.57 2.76
C SER A 90 16.77 2.95 3.49
N LEU A 91 16.37 2.16 4.47
CA LEU A 91 15.10 2.34 5.15
C LEU A 91 15.13 3.57 6.07
N PRO A 92 14.33 4.60 5.79
CA PRO A 92 14.25 5.76 6.66
C PRO A 92 13.64 5.41 8.02
N ARG A 93 13.84 6.29 8.99
CA ARG A 93 13.13 6.22 10.26
C ARG A 93 11.73 6.77 10.09
N GLY A 94 10.74 6.09 10.64
CA GLY A 94 9.35 6.52 10.60
C GLY A 94 8.75 6.47 12.00
N GLU A 95 8.17 7.58 12.44
CA GLU A 95 7.46 7.65 13.70
C GLU A 95 6.09 6.98 13.57
N ILE A 96 5.75 6.11 14.52
CA ILE A 96 4.42 5.51 14.60
C ILE A 96 3.51 6.40 15.44
N VAL A 97 2.43 6.84 14.83
CA VAL A 97 1.41 7.68 15.48
C VAL A 97 0.02 7.11 15.25
N MET A 98 -0.92 7.45 16.11
CA MET A 98 -2.32 7.11 15.90
C MET A 98 -2.97 8.14 14.97
N GLY A 99 -3.69 7.67 13.97
CA GLY A 99 -4.35 8.52 12.99
C GLY A 99 -5.56 7.85 12.36
N THR A 100 -6.19 8.56 11.43
CA THR A 100 -7.35 8.08 10.67
C THR A 100 -7.00 7.96 9.18
N LEU A 101 -7.57 6.96 8.52
CA LEU A 101 -7.48 6.79 7.06
C LEU A 101 -8.88 6.82 6.46
N THR A 102 -9.00 7.45 5.29
CA THR A 102 -10.25 7.46 4.50
C THR A 102 -10.64 6.01 4.15
N GLY A 103 -11.90 5.67 4.37
CA GLY A 103 -12.40 4.31 4.14
C GLY A 103 -12.22 3.34 5.33
N ARG A 104 -11.57 3.78 6.40
CA ARG A 104 -11.39 3.00 7.64
C ARG A 104 -12.10 3.62 8.82
N ALA A 105 -12.75 2.79 9.62
CA ALA A 105 -13.36 3.20 10.89
C ALA A 105 -12.31 3.28 12.01
N GLY A 106 -12.46 4.26 12.89
CA GLY A 106 -11.62 4.41 14.07
C GLY A 106 -10.22 4.96 13.78
N THR A 107 -9.30 4.74 14.72
CA THR A 107 -7.90 5.14 14.63
C THR A 107 -7.01 3.94 14.40
N LEU A 108 -5.93 4.15 13.66
CA LEU A 108 -4.95 3.15 13.30
C LEU A 108 -3.55 3.66 13.65
N ALA A 109 -2.62 2.72 13.81
CA ALA A 109 -1.20 3.05 13.80
C ALA A 109 -0.78 3.40 12.37
N ILE A 110 -0.34 4.62 12.15
CA ILE A 110 0.16 5.10 10.86
C ILE A 110 1.61 5.55 10.98
N GLN A 111 2.34 5.42 9.89
CA GLN A 111 3.72 5.88 9.82
C GLN A 111 3.74 7.35 9.37
N ARG A 112 4.43 8.18 10.15
CA ARG A 112 4.79 9.53 9.74
C ARG A 112 6.28 9.55 9.45
N GLN A 113 6.67 9.92 8.23
CA GLN A 113 8.07 10.13 7.94
C GLN A 113 8.59 11.28 8.81
N THR A 114 9.65 11.01 9.53
CA THR A 114 10.45 12.08 10.13
C THR A 114 11.44 12.49 9.06
N ASP A 115 11.41 13.75 8.67
CA ASP A 115 12.42 14.32 7.79
C ASP A 115 13.79 13.92 8.30
N ALA A 116 14.60 13.34 7.41
CA ALA A 116 15.99 13.03 7.70
C ALA A 116 16.69 14.36 8.04
N ARG A 117 17.08 14.48 9.28
CA ARG A 117 18.04 15.53 9.69
C ARG A 117 19.46 15.06 9.45
#